data_6cfbdc1c63422c446289e66173e17539
#
_entry.id   6cfbdc1c63422c446289e66173e17539
#
_cell.length_a   1.000
_cell.length_b   1.000
_cell.length_c   1.000
_cell.angle_alpha   90.00
_cell.angle_beta   90.00
_cell.angle_gamma   90.00
#
_symmetry.space_group_name_H-M   'P 1'
#
loop_
_entity.id
_entity.type
_entity.pdbx_description
1 polymer ?
#
loop_
_entity_poly.entity_id
_entity_poly.type
_entity_poly.pdbx_seq_one_letter_code
_entity_poly.pdbx_strand_id
1 'polypeptide(L)'
;MSLRHCPRPLAAILIATLLTTAWSSGLETIELDGYRATFDPNQDFLVLEGELDCSPFGGAAAVQVTGTLGRLGESDYLVYQPADWNGDLVLWAHGFRHSFMPGGTFLFALPLGFGPEADEVELGQLRNQVVCRGFAFAASAYEDTGLAVAEGMRDTHLLNVIARRHLGAEPVATYVSGHSMGGLIAVGLAEQYPHRYDGALSTCGLLGGMLAAHDHVDHMRGLFEAFFPGMIESAPGSGPSLTPEAFDAFASEVGARAQEDPAVLRRMASVRFPGSERLDPEGVGIPLLWTDPAAPDATAEVGSLVNSLLGPMSLYLLNVDDGLARGAGGFPFDNRHFAYTGFDWTAEEEADLNARVPRVEADPWAVRYWTFHYEPSGDLEIPVVSIMATHDPIVPLVHEWSYAQNAARTGSSEHYSAWMIPRYGHFATPQEYATALLALVEWVETGTRPTWPTMP
;
A
#
# COMPACT_ATOMS: atom_id res chain seq x y z
N MET A 1 19.42 -14.18 22.67
CA MET A 1 19.07 -15.61 22.81
C MET A 1 17.64 -15.76 22.29
N SER A 2 17.49 -16.38 21.15
CA SER A 2 16.32 -16.38 20.24
C SER A 2 15.08 -17.03 20.85
N LEU A 3 13.94 -16.31 20.78
CA LEU A 3 12.61 -16.91 20.91
C LEU A 3 11.80 -16.51 19.66
N ARG A 4 12.14 -17.10 18.52
CA ARG A 4 11.29 -17.13 17.34
C ARG A 4 10.73 -18.54 17.17
N HIS A 5 9.67 -18.87 17.89
CA HIS A 5 8.84 -20.04 17.63
C HIS A 5 7.38 -19.64 17.86
N CYS A 6 6.83 -18.91 16.89
CA CYS A 6 5.39 -18.88 16.66
C CYS A 6 5.03 -20.03 15.70
N PRO A 7 3.94 -20.77 15.91
CA PRO A 7 3.60 -21.91 15.05
C PRO A 7 3.36 -21.45 13.63
N ARG A 8 3.98 -22.12 12.66
CA ARG A 8 3.83 -21.91 11.21
C ARG A 8 2.36 -21.88 10.86
N PRO A 9 1.87 -20.85 10.17
CA PRO A 9 0.44 -20.76 9.82
C PRO A 9 0.04 -21.83 8.81
N LEU A 10 -1.22 -22.25 8.95
CA LEU A 10 -1.90 -23.34 8.25
C LEU A 10 -1.75 -23.35 6.72
N ALA A 11 -1.33 -22.30 6.13
CA ALA A 11 -1.33 -22.16 4.68
C ALA A 11 0.03 -22.31 3.96
N ALA A 12 1.16 -21.90 4.54
CA ALA A 12 2.43 -22.50 4.11
C ALA A 12 2.32 -24.02 4.25
N ILE A 13 1.52 -24.46 5.23
CA ILE A 13 1.04 -25.82 5.37
C ILE A 13 0.11 -26.23 4.20
N LEU A 14 -0.74 -25.36 3.64
CA LEU A 14 -1.68 -25.74 2.59
C LEU A 14 -1.00 -25.91 1.22
N ILE A 15 -0.16 -24.99 0.80
CA ILE A 15 0.64 -25.17 -0.43
C ILE A 15 1.70 -26.23 -0.21
N ALA A 16 2.43 -26.24 0.90
CA ALA A 16 3.35 -27.32 1.24
C ALA A 16 2.60 -28.63 1.55
N THR A 17 1.36 -28.60 2.06
CA THR A 17 0.51 -29.78 2.24
C THR A 17 -0.14 -30.21 0.93
N LEU A 18 -0.52 -29.31 0.05
CA LEU A 18 -0.94 -29.62 -1.32
C LEU A 18 0.23 -30.17 -2.12
N LEU A 19 1.42 -29.59 -2.01
CA LEU A 19 2.65 -30.11 -2.63
C LEU A 19 3.05 -31.46 -2.02
N THR A 20 3.01 -31.63 -0.70
CA THR A 20 3.34 -32.90 -0.03
C THR A 20 2.22 -33.92 -0.17
N THR A 21 0.94 -33.52 -0.27
CA THR A 21 -0.18 -34.43 -0.50
C THR A 21 -0.24 -34.86 -1.98
N ALA A 22 0.02 -33.97 -2.91
CA ALA A 22 0.22 -34.30 -4.32
C ALA A 22 1.41 -35.27 -4.49
N TRP A 23 2.52 -34.99 -3.81
CA TRP A 23 3.71 -35.85 -3.85
C TRP A 23 3.45 -37.24 -3.20
N SER A 24 2.78 -37.29 -2.04
CA SER A 24 2.50 -38.56 -1.35
C SER A 24 1.36 -39.37 -1.92
N SER A 25 0.42 -38.75 -2.65
CA SER A 25 -0.76 -39.39 -3.27
C SER A 25 -0.61 -39.68 -4.76
N GLY A 26 0.51 -39.25 -5.40
CA GLY A 26 0.71 -39.38 -6.84
C GLY A 26 -0.28 -38.57 -7.68
N LEU A 27 -0.91 -37.52 -7.08
CA LEU A 27 -1.77 -36.58 -7.80
C LEU A 27 -0.88 -35.64 -8.60
N GLU A 28 -0.85 -35.81 -9.91
CA GLU A 28 -0.10 -34.95 -10.83
C GLU A 28 -0.84 -33.63 -11.12
N THR A 29 -2.12 -33.54 -10.81
CA THR A 29 -2.98 -32.40 -11.19
C THR A 29 -4.01 -32.10 -10.12
N ILE A 30 -4.22 -30.83 -9.77
CA ILE A 30 -5.25 -30.31 -8.87
C ILE A 30 -5.96 -29.11 -9.51
N GLU A 31 -7.21 -28.85 -9.11
CA GLU A 31 -7.90 -27.60 -9.48
C GLU A 31 -7.65 -26.55 -8.40
N LEU A 32 -7.19 -25.37 -8.80
CA LEU A 32 -6.88 -24.25 -7.93
C LEU A 32 -7.47 -22.96 -8.54
N ASP A 33 -8.48 -22.39 -7.91
CA ASP A 33 -9.12 -21.11 -8.30
C ASP A 33 -9.51 -21.06 -9.80
N GLY A 34 -10.11 -22.17 -10.31
CA GLY A 34 -10.49 -22.30 -11.71
C GLY A 34 -9.35 -22.62 -12.68
N TYR A 35 -8.14 -22.78 -12.18
CA TYR A 35 -6.97 -23.20 -12.96
C TYR A 35 -6.64 -24.66 -12.68
N ARG A 36 -6.21 -25.37 -13.73
CA ARG A 36 -5.60 -26.68 -13.57
C ARG A 36 -4.14 -26.50 -13.17
N ALA A 37 -3.79 -26.90 -11.95
CA ALA A 37 -2.42 -26.85 -11.44
C ALA A 37 -1.75 -28.21 -11.63
N THR A 38 -0.58 -28.23 -12.28
CA THR A 38 0.24 -29.42 -12.51
C THR A 38 1.56 -29.29 -11.77
N PHE A 39 1.94 -30.33 -11.04
CA PHE A 39 3.20 -30.39 -10.29
C PHE A 39 4.20 -31.26 -11.05
N ASP A 40 5.38 -30.70 -11.36
CA ASP A 40 6.54 -31.45 -11.80
C ASP A 40 7.48 -31.64 -10.61
N PRO A 41 7.75 -32.87 -10.16
CA PRO A 41 8.62 -33.13 -9.00
C PRO A 41 10.09 -32.72 -9.23
N ASN A 42 10.46 -32.34 -10.44
CA ASN A 42 11.80 -31.82 -10.77
C ASN A 42 11.85 -30.29 -10.78
N GLN A 43 10.73 -29.61 -10.47
CA GLN A 43 10.60 -28.16 -10.45
C GLN A 43 10.05 -27.70 -9.10
N ASP A 44 10.55 -26.56 -8.62
CA ASP A 44 10.12 -25.97 -7.34
C ASP A 44 8.89 -25.04 -7.52
N PHE A 45 8.05 -25.30 -8.53
CA PHE A 45 6.86 -24.51 -8.83
C PHE A 45 5.72 -25.36 -9.42
N LEU A 46 4.51 -24.80 -9.33
CA LEU A 46 3.32 -25.33 -10.01
C LEU A 46 3.09 -24.59 -11.31
N VAL A 47 2.74 -25.32 -12.37
CA VAL A 47 2.23 -24.72 -13.61
C VAL A 47 0.71 -24.68 -13.54
N LEU A 48 0.14 -23.52 -13.81
CA LEU A 48 -1.29 -23.26 -13.82
C LEU A 48 -1.75 -23.06 -15.26
N GLU A 49 -2.79 -23.75 -15.68
CA GLU A 49 -3.40 -23.56 -17.00
C GLU A 49 -4.90 -23.32 -16.82
N GLY A 50 -5.42 -22.30 -17.45
CA GLY A 50 -6.83 -21.94 -17.33
C GLY A 50 -7.28 -20.93 -18.36
N GLU A 51 -8.54 -20.58 -18.26
CA GLU A 51 -9.18 -19.59 -19.09
C GLU A 51 -9.69 -18.44 -18.21
N LEU A 52 -9.35 -17.22 -18.59
CA LEU A 52 -9.77 -16.00 -17.90
C LEU A 52 -10.90 -15.33 -18.70
N ASP A 53 -12.05 -15.08 -18.07
CA ASP A 53 -13.11 -14.25 -18.64
C ASP A 53 -12.69 -12.77 -18.61
N CYS A 54 -12.45 -12.22 -19.80
CA CYS A 54 -12.06 -10.84 -19.98
C CYS A 54 -13.22 -9.91 -20.35
N SER A 55 -14.43 -10.41 -20.46
CA SER A 55 -15.60 -9.60 -20.81
C SER A 55 -15.89 -8.43 -19.84
N PRO A 56 -15.68 -8.56 -18.51
CA PRO A 56 -15.82 -7.43 -17.58
C PRO A 56 -14.80 -6.31 -17.78
N PHE A 57 -13.68 -6.61 -18.47
CA PHE A 57 -12.55 -5.69 -18.64
C PHE A 57 -12.47 -5.09 -20.05
N GLY A 58 -13.48 -5.32 -20.89
CA GLY A 58 -13.56 -4.79 -22.26
C GLY A 58 -12.65 -5.50 -23.27
N GLY A 59 -12.13 -6.68 -22.89
CA GLY A 59 -11.32 -7.55 -23.74
C GLY A 59 -12.13 -8.58 -24.54
N ALA A 60 -11.42 -9.56 -25.14
CA ALA A 60 -12.03 -10.77 -25.72
C ALA A 60 -12.85 -11.54 -24.67
N ALA A 61 -13.82 -12.35 -25.12
CA ALA A 61 -14.69 -13.06 -24.17
C ALA A 61 -13.92 -13.99 -23.21
N ALA A 62 -12.83 -14.61 -23.71
CA ALA A 62 -11.97 -15.45 -22.89
C ALA A 62 -10.53 -15.46 -23.43
N VAL A 63 -9.55 -15.50 -22.54
CA VAL A 63 -8.13 -15.58 -22.84
C VAL A 63 -7.55 -16.81 -22.14
N GLN A 64 -6.84 -17.67 -22.88
CA GLN A 64 -6.07 -18.75 -22.27
C GLN A 64 -4.87 -18.19 -21.55
N VAL A 65 -4.62 -18.64 -20.33
CA VAL A 65 -3.56 -18.16 -19.48
C VAL A 65 -2.74 -19.32 -18.95
N THR A 66 -1.42 -19.18 -19.05
CA THR A 66 -0.47 -20.04 -18.32
C THR A 66 0.07 -19.28 -17.14
N GLY A 67 0.01 -19.88 -15.95
CA GLY A 67 0.56 -19.29 -14.72
C GLY A 67 1.66 -20.16 -14.16
N THR A 68 2.46 -19.55 -13.28
CA THR A 68 3.44 -20.24 -12.45
C THR A 68 3.27 -19.75 -11.02
N LEU A 69 3.13 -20.68 -10.08
CA LEU A 69 3.16 -20.40 -8.65
C LEU A 69 4.38 -21.10 -8.05
N GLY A 70 5.29 -20.35 -7.51
CA GLY A 70 6.54 -20.87 -6.95
C GLY A 70 6.94 -20.17 -5.68
N ARG A 71 8.09 -20.56 -5.14
CA ARG A 71 8.66 -19.98 -3.93
C ARG A 71 10.11 -19.54 -4.15
N LEU A 72 10.43 -18.34 -3.68
CA LEU A 72 11.77 -17.79 -3.67
C LEU A 72 12.16 -17.45 -2.23
N GLY A 73 13.09 -18.23 -1.66
CA GLY A 73 13.41 -18.10 -0.23
C GLY A 73 12.20 -18.39 0.63
N GLU A 74 11.74 -17.42 1.41
CA GLU A 74 10.55 -17.52 2.27
C GLU A 74 9.31 -16.86 1.61
N SER A 75 9.42 -16.31 0.40
CA SER A 75 8.34 -15.61 -0.30
C SER A 75 7.75 -16.44 -1.45
N ASP A 76 6.44 -16.58 -1.48
CA ASP A 76 5.72 -17.11 -2.65
C ASP A 76 5.72 -16.06 -3.77
N TYR A 77 5.75 -16.52 -5.01
CA TYR A 77 5.55 -15.67 -6.19
C TYR A 77 4.58 -16.30 -7.18
N LEU A 78 3.94 -15.44 -7.97
CA LEU A 78 3.11 -15.86 -9.10
C LEU A 78 3.53 -15.11 -10.37
N VAL A 79 3.40 -15.79 -11.51
CA VAL A 79 3.58 -15.23 -12.86
C VAL A 79 2.43 -15.71 -13.71
N TYR A 80 1.76 -14.80 -14.42
CA TYR A 80 0.71 -15.13 -15.40
C TYR A 80 1.11 -14.59 -16.76
N GLN A 81 0.93 -15.44 -17.79
CA GLN A 81 1.15 -15.07 -19.18
C GLN A 81 -0.09 -15.43 -20.01
N PRO A 82 -0.76 -14.45 -20.67
CA PRO A 82 -1.83 -14.78 -21.63
C PRO A 82 -1.27 -15.38 -22.90
N ALA A 83 -2.07 -16.18 -23.61
CA ALA A 83 -1.67 -16.81 -24.86
C ALA A 83 -1.37 -15.79 -25.99
N ASP A 84 -2.03 -14.65 -25.94
CA ASP A 84 -1.86 -13.49 -26.82
C ASP A 84 -0.93 -12.41 -26.22
N TRP A 85 0.09 -12.85 -25.47
CA TRP A 85 1.04 -11.95 -24.80
C TRP A 85 1.63 -10.90 -25.76
N ASN A 86 1.48 -9.61 -25.40
CA ASN A 86 1.93 -8.48 -26.20
C ASN A 86 3.45 -8.23 -26.14
N GLY A 87 4.16 -8.96 -25.30
CA GLY A 87 5.60 -8.82 -25.08
C GLY A 87 5.97 -8.04 -23.82
N ASP A 88 5.03 -7.43 -23.11
CA ASP A 88 5.31 -6.60 -21.95
C ASP A 88 5.02 -7.32 -20.63
N LEU A 89 5.76 -6.97 -19.60
CA LEU A 89 5.62 -7.50 -18.24
C LEU A 89 5.23 -6.39 -17.26
N VAL A 90 4.21 -6.64 -16.47
CA VAL A 90 3.84 -5.80 -15.31
C VAL A 90 4.14 -6.56 -14.02
N LEU A 91 5.02 -5.99 -13.20
CA LEU A 91 5.30 -6.45 -11.85
C LEU A 91 4.43 -5.70 -10.87
N TRP A 92 3.81 -6.41 -9.93
CA TRP A 92 2.94 -5.83 -8.90
C TRP A 92 3.56 -5.91 -7.52
N ALA A 93 3.72 -4.75 -6.88
CA ALA A 93 4.10 -4.60 -5.49
C ALA A 93 2.83 -4.33 -4.66
N HIS A 94 2.47 -5.27 -3.78
CA HIS A 94 1.28 -5.11 -2.95
C HIS A 94 1.49 -4.09 -1.83
N GLY A 95 0.38 -3.58 -1.27
CA GLY A 95 0.36 -2.65 -0.16
C GLY A 95 0.75 -3.28 1.17
N PHE A 96 0.53 -2.52 2.23
CA PHE A 96 0.78 -2.94 3.60
C PHE A 96 -0.12 -4.15 3.98
N ARG A 97 0.46 -5.08 4.72
CA ARG A 97 -0.25 -6.18 5.39
C ARG A 97 0.07 -6.14 6.87
N HIS A 98 -0.93 -6.33 7.72
CA HIS A 98 -0.70 -6.30 9.16
C HIS A 98 0.31 -7.35 9.61
N SER A 99 1.16 -7.01 10.58
CA SER A 99 2.24 -7.85 11.07
C SER A 99 1.77 -9.15 11.76
N PHE A 100 0.50 -9.24 12.15
CA PHE A 100 -0.10 -10.48 12.65
C PHE A 100 -0.49 -11.46 11.53
N MET A 101 -0.48 -11.03 10.27
CA MET A 101 -0.70 -11.90 9.13
C MET A 101 0.57 -12.69 8.79
N PRO A 102 0.47 -13.89 8.21
CA PRO A 102 1.65 -14.64 7.80
C PRO A 102 2.36 -13.98 6.62
N GLY A 103 3.67 -13.79 6.75
CA GLY A 103 4.54 -13.37 5.64
C GLY A 103 4.79 -14.51 4.64
N GLY A 104 5.27 -14.17 3.45
CA GLY A 104 5.76 -15.11 2.46
C GLY A 104 4.70 -15.94 1.74
N THR A 105 3.40 -15.65 1.86
CA THR A 105 2.34 -16.49 1.26
C THR A 105 1.24 -15.68 0.59
N PHE A 106 0.68 -16.18 -0.52
CA PHE A 106 -0.52 -15.67 -1.18
C PHE A 106 -1.82 -16.29 -0.63
N LEU A 107 -1.84 -16.75 0.60
CA LEU A 107 -2.97 -17.46 1.18
C LEU A 107 -4.28 -16.70 1.19
N PHE A 108 -4.22 -15.43 0.94
CA PHE A 108 -5.35 -14.52 0.94
C PHE A 108 -6.13 -14.50 -0.37
N ALA A 109 -5.78 -15.31 -1.34
CA ALA A 109 -6.63 -15.59 -2.48
C ALA A 109 -7.85 -16.49 -2.13
N LEU A 110 -7.97 -16.93 -0.87
CA LEU A 110 -9.13 -17.68 -0.39
C LEU A 110 -9.95 -16.78 0.56
N PRO A 111 -11.29 -16.71 0.43
CA PRO A 111 -12.15 -15.86 1.23
C PRO A 111 -12.23 -16.38 2.67
N LEU A 112 -11.24 -16.06 3.50
CA LEU A 112 -11.22 -16.43 4.92
C LEU A 112 -11.66 -15.30 5.87
N GLY A 113 -12.34 -14.27 5.37
CA GLY A 113 -13.16 -13.37 6.19
C GLY A 113 -12.44 -12.53 7.26
N PHE A 114 -11.13 -12.36 7.19
CA PHE A 114 -10.35 -11.58 8.15
C PHE A 114 -9.38 -10.64 7.43
N GLY A 115 -9.76 -9.41 7.28
CA GLY A 115 -8.89 -8.38 6.76
C GLY A 115 -9.61 -7.46 5.81
N PRO A 116 -9.01 -6.37 5.43
CA PRO A 116 -9.61 -5.52 4.42
C PRO A 116 -9.71 -6.35 3.12
N GLU A 117 -10.92 -6.79 2.82
CA GLU A 117 -11.31 -7.53 1.60
C GLU A 117 -10.82 -6.84 0.31
N ALA A 118 -10.33 -5.62 0.44
CA ALA A 118 -9.85 -4.79 -0.64
C ALA A 118 -8.61 -5.36 -1.34
N ASP A 119 -7.59 -5.78 -0.61
CA ASP A 119 -6.28 -6.14 -1.21
C ASP A 119 -6.35 -7.40 -2.07
N GLU A 120 -7.19 -8.37 -1.71
CA GLU A 120 -7.32 -9.64 -2.43
C GLU A 120 -8.22 -9.55 -3.65
N VAL A 121 -9.35 -8.87 -3.48
CA VAL A 121 -10.23 -8.53 -4.60
C VAL A 121 -9.47 -7.62 -5.56
N GLU A 122 -8.64 -6.73 -5.04
CA GLU A 122 -7.80 -5.82 -5.81
C GLU A 122 -6.75 -6.60 -6.61
N LEU A 123 -5.96 -7.48 -6.01
CA LEU A 123 -4.95 -8.26 -6.72
C LEU A 123 -5.57 -9.08 -7.86
N GLY A 124 -6.70 -9.76 -7.60
CA GLY A 124 -7.41 -10.52 -8.62
C GLY A 124 -7.95 -9.65 -9.75
N GLN A 125 -8.57 -8.53 -9.42
CA GLN A 125 -9.10 -7.60 -10.41
C GLN A 125 -7.98 -6.90 -11.20
N LEU A 126 -6.89 -6.48 -10.54
CA LEU A 126 -5.75 -5.85 -11.20
C LEU A 126 -5.03 -6.84 -12.11
N ARG A 127 -4.74 -8.05 -11.63
CA ARG A 127 -4.20 -9.13 -12.48
C ARG A 127 -5.03 -9.31 -13.73
N ASN A 128 -6.34 -9.43 -13.58
CA ASN A 128 -7.25 -9.64 -14.70
C ASN A 128 -7.27 -8.43 -15.66
N GLN A 129 -7.26 -7.20 -15.13
CA GLN A 129 -7.13 -5.99 -15.93
C GLN A 129 -5.87 -6.00 -16.80
N VAL A 130 -4.75 -6.42 -16.25
CA VAL A 130 -3.45 -6.47 -16.92
C VAL A 130 -3.40 -7.60 -17.94
N VAL A 131 -3.74 -8.84 -17.51
CA VAL A 131 -3.68 -10.05 -18.35
C VAL A 131 -4.66 -9.97 -19.51
N CYS A 132 -5.88 -9.45 -19.29
CA CYS A 132 -6.87 -9.27 -20.33
C CYS A 132 -6.51 -8.21 -21.40
N ARG A 133 -5.45 -7.45 -21.17
CA ARG A 133 -4.88 -6.50 -22.15
C ARG A 133 -3.61 -7.03 -22.83
N GLY A 134 -3.32 -8.30 -22.63
CA GLY A 134 -2.20 -8.97 -23.27
C GLY A 134 -0.87 -8.85 -22.51
N PHE A 135 -0.82 -8.20 -21.36
CA PHE A 135 0.41 -8.13 -20.56
C PHE A 135 0.63 -9.43 -19.77
N ALA A 136 1.88 -9.82 -19.60
CA ALA A 136 2.24 -10.75 -18.54
C ALA A 136 2.19 -10.00 -17.18
N PHE A 137 1.82 -10.72 -16.12
CA PHE A 137 1.69 -10.19 -14.78
C PHE A 137 2.47 -11.03 -13.78
N ALA A 138 3.18 -10.39 -12.87
CA ALA A 138 3.84 -11.12 -11.78
C ALA A 138 3.74 -10.35 -10.46
N ALA A 139 3.62 -11.10 -9.35
CA ALA A 139 3.58 -10.56 -7.99
C ALA A 139 4.35 -11.45 -7.02
N SER A 140 4.90 -10.84 -5.97
CA SER A 140 5.53 -11.52 -4.83
C SER A 140 4.70 -11.28 -3.56
N ALA A 141 4.65 -12.27 -2.67
CA ALA A 141 3.97 -12.17 -1.39
C ALA A 141 4.80 -11.48 -0.30
N TYR A 142 6.02 -11.07 -0.62
CA TYR A 142 7.11 -10.65 0.27
C TYR A 142 7.42 -11.68 1.37
N GLU A 143 8.66 -11.71 1.80
CA GLU A 143 9.09 -12.61 2.88
C GLU A 143 8.45 -12.23 4.22
N ASP A 144 8.20 -10.95 4.44
CA ASP A 144 7.69 -10.39 5.69
C ASP A 144 6.40 -9.58 5.49
N THR A 145 5.74 -9.26 6.59
CA THR A 145 4.55 -8.40 6.66
C THR A 145 4.85 -7.16 7.50
N GLY A 146 3.85 -6.34 7.80
CA GLY A 146 4.06 -5.05 8.44
C GLY A 146 4.64 -4.03 7.46
N LEU A 147 5.53 -3.18 7.95
CA LEU A 147 6.19 -2.15 7.15
C LEU A 147 7.37 -2.71 6.33
N ALA A 148 7.10 -3.75 5.54
CA ALA A 148 8.07 -4.58 4.81
C ALA A 148 8.59 -3.93 3.51
N VAL A 149 9.00 -2.65 3.54
CA VAL A 149 9.46 -1.92 2.35
C VAL A 149 10.74 -2.52 1.78
N ALA A 150 11.72 -2.84 2.63
CA ALA A 150 13.00 -3.39 2.20
C ALA A 150 12.83 -4.80 1.58
N GLU A 151 12.03 -5.64 2.21
CA GLU A 151 11.68 -6.98 1.74
C GLU A 151 10.90 -6.89 0.42
N GLY A 152 9.90 -6.01 0.36
CA GLY A 152 9.09 -5.79 -0.84
C GLY A 152 9.92 -5.31 -2.04
N MET A 153 10.86 -4.39 -1.84
CA MET A 153 11.79 -3.95 -2.89
C MET A 153 12.67 -5.10 -3.36
N ARG A 154 13.29 -5.84 -2.43
CA ARG A 154 14.14 -6.99 -2.76
C ARG A 154 13.38 -8.06 -3.53
N ASP A 155 12.21 -8.47 -3.01
CA ASP A 155 11.47 -9.60 -3.53
C ASP A 155 10.81 -9.26 -4.89
N THR A 156 10.29 -8.04 -5.07
CA THR A 156 9.78 -7.56 -6.36
C THR A 156 10.91 -7.45 -7.39
N HIS A 157 12.11 -6.98 -7.00
CA HIS A 157 13.25 -6.91 -7.90
C HIS A 157 13.76 -8.29 -8.32
N LEU A 158 13.83 -9.24 -7.39
CA LEU A 158 14.20 -10.63 -7.70
C LEU A 158 13.15 -11.30 -8.58
N LEU A 159 11.86 -11.00 -8.36
CA LEU A 159 10.77 -11.50 -9.18
C LEU A 159 10.91 -11.08 -10.64
N ASN A 160 11.42 -9.88 -10.96
CA ASN A 160 11.70 -9.46 -12.33
C ASN A 160 12.61 -10.46 -13.04
N VAL A 161 13.65 -10.97 -12.36
CA VAL A 161 14.57 -11.96 -12.91
C VAL A 161 13.91 -13.33 -13.09
N ILE A 162 13.05 -13.72 -12.15
CA ILE A 162 12.35 -15.02 -12.15
C ILE A 162 11.27 -15.04 -13.23
N ALA A 163 10.45 -14.00 -13.31
CA ALA A 163 9.36 -13.89 -14.28
C ALA A 163 9.88 -14.06 -15.72
N ARG A 164 11.00 -13.42 -16.06
CA ARG A 164 11.65 -13.57 -17.39
C ARG A 164 12.00 -15.01 -17.76
N ARG A 165 12.31 -15.86 -16.78
CA ARG A 165 12.60 -17.29 -17.02
C ARG A 165 11.35 -18.09 -17.31
N HIS A 166 10.20 -17.71 -16.69
CA HIS A 166 8.91 -18.38 -16.90
C HIS A 166 8.21 -17.95 -18.18
N LEU A 167 8.43 -16.72 -18.65
CA LEU A 167 7.83 -16.20 -19.88
C LEU A 167 8.40 -16.81 -21.15
N GLY A 168 9.54 -17.49 -21.09
CA GLY A 168 10.17 -18.15 -22.25
C GLY A 168 10.72 -17.19 -23.30
N ALA A 169 10.59 -15.87 -23.11
CA ALA A 169 11.20 -14.82 -23.93
C ALA A 169 11.44 -13.58 -23.05
N GLU A 170 12.40 -12.74 -23.45
CA GLU A 170 12.64 -11.47 -22.78
C GLU A 170 11.48 -10.50 -23.06
N PRO A 171 10.94 -9.83 -22.04
CA PRO A 171 9.96 -8.76 -22.23
C PRO A 171 10.52 -7.63 -23.11
N VAL A 172 9.65 -7.05 -23.92
CA VAL A 172 9.95 -5.85 -24.72
C VAL A 172 10.05 -4.64 -23.79
N ALA A 173 9.06 -4.51 -22.87
CA ALA A 173 9.10 -3.53 -21.79
C ALA A 173 8.71 -4.19 -20.45
N THR A 174 9.23 -3.64 -19.37
CA THR A 174 8.93 -4.06 -17.99
C THR A 174 8.48 -2.87 -17.16
N TYR A 175 7.26 -2.96 -16.70
CA TYR A 175 6.65 -1.96 -15.83
C TYR A 175 6.61 -2.50 -14.40
N VAL A 176 6.88 -1.63 -13.42
CA VAL A 176 6.62 -1.94 -12.01
C VAL A 176 5.48 -1.09 -11.51
N SER A 177 4.48 -1.71 -10.91
CA SER A 177 3.35 -1.00 -10.33
C SER A 177 3.08 -1.45 -8.90
N GLY A 178 2.40 -0.61 -8.13
CA GLY A 178 2.07 -0.95 -6.76
C GLY A 178 1.08 0.01 -6.13
N HIS A 179 0.48 -0.46 -5.02
CA HIS A 179 -0.52 0.29 -4.28
C HIS A 179 -0.01 0.59 -2.87
N SER A 180 -0.31 1.80 -2.35
CA SER A 180 -0.01 2.18 -0.96
C SER A 180 1.50 2.04 -0.67
N MET A 181 1.93 1.21 0.29
CA MET A 181 3.33 0.85 0.50
C MET A 181 3.98 0.28 -0.78
N GLY A 182 3.22 -0.50 -1.55
CA GLY A 182 3.68 -1.01 -2.86
C GLY A 182 3.92 0.08 -3.90
N GLY A 183 3.19 1.19 -3.82
CA GLY A 183 3.44 2.38 -4.65
C GLY A 183 4.79 3.03 -4.35
N LEU A 184 5.17 3.10 -3.08
CA LEU A 184 6.51 3.51 -2.65
C LEU A 184 7.59 2.54 -3.18
N ILE A 185 7.33 1.23 -3.06
CA ILE A 185 8.24 0.18 -3.56
C ILE A 185 8.43 0.32 -5.08
N ALA A 186 7.35 0.51 -5.84
CA ALA A 186 7.41 0.66 -7.30
C ALA A 186 8.28 1.86 -7.72
N VAL A 187 8.06 3.01 -7.06
CA VAL A 187 8.85 4.23 -7.33
C VAL A 187 10.31 4.04 -6.86
N GLY A 188 10.53 3.40 -5.72
CA GLY A 188 11.85 3.07 -5.21
C GLY A 188 12.66 2.20 -6.18
N LEU A 189 12.01 1.22 -6.79
CA LEU A 189 12.64 0.38 -7.81
C LEU A 189 12.95 1.16 -9.09
N ALA A 190 12.07 2.10 -9.49
CA ALA A 190 12.32 2.97 -10.64
C ALA A 190 13.53 3.89 -10.43
N GLU A 191 13.66 4.48 -9.22
CA GLU A 191 14.81 5.33 -8.88
C GLU A 191 16.12 4.54 -8.79
N GLN A 192 16.11 3.36 -8.13
CA GLN A 192 17.32 2.59 -7.87
C GLN A 192 17.80 1.76 -9.06
N TYR A 193 16.87 1.35 -9.93
CA TYR A 193 17.17 0.43 -11.04
C TYR A 193 16.57 0.89 -12.38
N PRO A 194 16.82 2.14 -12.83
CA PRO A 194 16.20 2.68 -14.05
C PRO A 194 16.51 1.85 -15.31
N HIS A 195 17.61 1.08 -15.32
CA HIS A 195 17.96 0.20 -16.44
C HIS A 195 17.26 -1.18 -16.41
N ARG A 196 16.40 -1.43 -15.43
CA ARG A 196 15.66 -2.68 -15.24
C ARG A 196 14.18 -2.56 -15.48
N TYR A 197 13.68 -1.34 -15.47
CA TYR A 197 12.29 -1.00 -15.65
C TYR A 197 12.17 0.10 -16.70
N ASP A 198 11.13 0.04 -17.51
CA ASP A 198 10.84 1.02 -18.54
C ASP A 198 9.87 2.11 -18.04
N GLY A 199 9.11 1.81 -16.99
CA GLY A 199 8.23 2.76 -16.34
C GLY A 199 7.68 2.25 -15.02
N ALA A 200 7.17 3.17 -14.16
CA ALA A 200 6.54 2.83 -12.91
C ALA A 200 5.16 3.48 -12.72
N LEU A 201 4.25 2.74 -12.08
CA LEU A 201 2.91 3.22 -11.71
C LEU A 201 2.70 3.07 -10.20
N SER A 202 2.50 4.19 -9.51
CA SER A 202 2.12 4.24 -8.11
C SER A 202 0.63 4.54 -7.96
N THR A 203 -0.08 3.78 -7.15
CA THR A 203 -1.47 4.09 -6.80
C THR A 203 -1.57 4.37 -5.30
N CYS A 204 -2.01 5.57 -4.93
CA CYS A 204 -2.13 6.02 -3.54
C CYS A 204 -0.85 5.75 -2.71
N GLY A 205 0.32 5.96 -3.32
CA GLY A 205 1.62 5.57 -2.77
C GLY A 205 2.12 6.47 -1.64
N LEU A 206 2.91 5.90 -0.73
CA LEU A 206 3.59 6.61 0.35
C LEU A 206 4.79 7.43 -0.16
N LEU A 207 4.58 8.22 -1.22
CA LEU A 207 5.67 8.85 -1.99
C LEU A 207 6.42 9.96 -1.23
N GLY A 208 5.90 10.41 -0.09
CA GLY A 208 6.65 11.25 0.85
C GLY A 208 7.70 10.50 1.66
N GLY A 209 7.76 9.16 1.53
CA GLY A 209 8.68 8.30 2.27
C GLY A 209 8.12 7.77 3.58
N MET A 210 8.89 6.87 4.20
CA MET A 210 8.47 6.19 5.42
C MET A 210 8.47 7.11 6.65
N LEU A 211 9.35 8.11 6.71
CA LEU A 211 9.30 9.08 7.80
C LEU A 211 8.03 9.91 7.75
N ALA A 212 7.60 10.36 6.55
CA ALA A 212 6.34 11.08 6.40
C ALA A 212 5.12 10.21 6.72
N ALA A 213 5.17 8.89 6.42
CA ALA A 213 4.12 7.94 6.79
C ALA A 213 4.04 7.78 8.32
N HIS A 214 5.16 7.64 9.01
CA HIS A 214 5.23 7.65 10.46
C HIS A 214 4.71 8.96 11.05
N ASP A 215 5.16 10.11 10.55
CA ASP A 215 4.69 11.41 11.00
C ASP A 215 3.16 11.51 10.94
N HIS A 216 2.54 11.05 9.83
CA HIS A 216 1.08 11.05 9.70
C HIS A 216 0.40 10.24 10.81
N VAL A 217 0.79 8.98 10.95
CA VAL A 217 0.15 8.04 11.86
C VAL A 217 0.40 8.41 13.32
N ASP A 218 1.61 8.85 13.64
CA ASP A 218 2.03 9.22 15.00
C ASP A 218 1.44 10.57 15.44
N HIS A 219 1.32 11.55 14.53
CA HIS A 219 0.56 12.78 14.81
C HIS A 219 -0.92 12.46 15.06
N MET A 220 -1.52 11.57 14.24
CA MET A 220 -2.90 11.11 14.44
C MET A 220 -3.05 10.47 15.82
N ARG A 221 -2.13 9.60 16.23
CA ARG A 221 -2.13 8.96 17.55
C ARG A 221 -2.03 9.99 18.70
N GLY A 222 -1.17 11.00 18.57
CA GLY A 222 -1.02 12.05 19.58
C GLY A 222 -2.25 12.94 19.68
N LEU A 223 -2.82 13.33 18.53
CA LEU A 223 -4.05 14.12 18.48
C LEU A 223 -5.25 13.32 18.99
N PHE A 224 -5.32 12.02 18.69
CA PHE A 224 -6.36 11.16 19.22
C PHE A 224 -6.44 11.24 20.75
N GLU A 225 -5.32 11.19 21.46
CA GLU A 225 -5.29 11.29 22.92
C GLU A 225 -5.83 12.63 23.43
N ALA A 226 -5.60 13.71 22.69
CA ALA A 226 -6.13 15.03 23.08
C ALA A 226 -7.66 15.16 22.90
N PHE A 227 -8.26 14.43 21.95
CA PHE A 227 -9.70 14.46 21.68
C PHE A 227 -10.48 13.34 22.38
N PHE A 228 -9.84 12.20 22.63
CA PHE A 228 -10.40 10.98 23.23
C PHE A 228 -9.52 10.49 24.38
N PRO A 229 -9.33 11.29 25.44
CA PRO A 229 -8.37 10.99 26.50
C PRO A 229 -8.69 9.67 27.22
N GLY A 230 -7.63 8.89 27.47
CA GLY A 230 -7.70 7.65 28.25
C GLY A 230 -8.35 6.45 27.54
N MET A 231 -8.60 6.52 26.22
CA MET A 231 -9.08 5.36 25.47
C MET A 231 -7.94 4.39 25.11
N ILE A 232 -6.71 4.85 25.09
CA ILE A 232 -5.51 4.03 24.84
C ILE A 232 -4.59 4.18 26.03
N GLU A 233 -4.27 3.07 26.69
CA GLU A 233 -3.47 3.09 27.93
C GLU A 233 -1.98 3.40 27.67
N SER A 234 -1.44 2.98 26.52
CA SER A 234 -0.03 3.19 26.18
C SER A 234 0.23 4.62 25.68
N ALA A 235 1.40 5.17 26.01
CA ALA A 235 1.86 6.42 25.40
C ALA A 235 2.15 6.22 23.90
N PRO A 236 2.06 7.29 23.06
CA PRO A 236 2.50 7.22 21.69
C PRO A 236 3.95 6.71 21.57
N GLY A 237 4.21 5.83 20.60
CA GLY A 237 5.53 5.19 20.43
C GLY A 237 5.85 4.08 21.44
N SER A 238 4.86 3.54 22.15
CA SER A 238 5.10 2.52 23.18
C SER A 238 3.90 1.57 23.34
N GLY A 239 4.12 0.50 24.10
CA GLY A 239 3.11 -0.52 24.39
C GLY A 239 3.09 -1.64 23.36
N PRO A 240 2.36 -2.74 23.62
CA PRO A 240 2.17 -3.83 22.69
C PRO A 240 1.16 -3.44 21.61
N SER A 241 1.24 -4.10 20.45
CA SER A 241 0.19 -4.09 19.45
C SER A 241 -1.14 -4.60 20.02
N LEU A 242 -2.26 -4.03 19.58
CA LEU A 242 -3.56 -4.62 19.88
C LEU A 242 -3.76 -5.90 19.07
N THR A 243 -4.56 -6.82 19.62
CA THR A 243 -5.11 -7.92 18.81
C THR A 243 -6.24 -7.37 17.90
N PRO A 244 -6.58 -8.06 16.80
CA PRO A 244 -7.72 -7.67 15.97
C PRO A 244 -9.02 -7.48 16.76
N GLU A 245 -9.32 -8.38 17.69
CA GLU A 245 -10.53 -8.32 18.52
C GLU A 245 -10.52 -7.10 19.47
N ALA A 246 -9.35 -6.76 20.01
CA ALA A 246 -9.19 -5.57 20.85
C ALA A 246 -9.32 -4.29 20.03
N PHE A 247 -8.83 -4.29 18.80
CA PHE A 247 -9.01 -3.17 17.87
C PHE A 247 -10.47 -3.02 17.44
N ASP A 248 -11.20 -4.10 17.16
CA ASP A 248 -12.63 -4.07 16.84
C ASP A 248 -13.46 -3.47 18.00
N ALA A 249 -13.15 -3.84 19.23
CA ALA A 249 -13.80 -3.24 20.41
C ALA A 249 -13.49 -1.75 20.54
N PHE A 250 -12.23 -1.35 20.34
CA PHE A 250 -11.80 0.05 20.30
C PHE A 250 -12.53 0.83 19.20
N ALA A 251 -12.56 0.31 17.98
CA ALA A 251 -13.23 0.94 16.84
C ALA A 251 -14.73 1.12 17.07
N SER A 252 -15.38 0.12 17.69
CA SER A 252 -16.79 0.19 18.07
C SER A 252 -17.05 1.28 19.10
N GLU A 253 -16.19 1.45 20.09
CA GLU A 253 -16.31 2.50 21.10
C GLU A 253 -16.08 3.89 20.50
N VAL A 254 -15.07 4.05 19.61
CA VAL A 254 -14.85 5.30 18.87
C VAL A 254 -16.10 5.65 18.05
N GLY A 255 -16.66 4.68 17.33
CA GLY A 255 -17.88 4.86 16.54
C GLY A 255 -19.08 5.28 17.38
N ALA A 256 -19.26 4.67 18.56
CA ALA A 256 -20.35 5.05 19.49
C ALA A 256 -20.19 6.48 19.99
N ARG A 257 -19.01 6.87 20.46
CA ARG A 257 -18.72 8.25 20.91
C ARG A 257 -18.89 9.27 19.79
N ALA A 258 -18.49 8.92 18.57
CA ALA A 258 -18.66 9.78 17.40
C ALA A 258 -20.14 10.02 17.05
N GLN A 259 -21.02 9.04 17.30
CA GLN A 259 -22.47 9.20 17.11
C GLN A 259 -23.12 9.98 18.26
N GLU A 260 -22.65 9.83 19.50
CA GLU A 260 -23.14 10.58 20.66
C GLU A 260 -22.76 12.06 20.56
N ASP A 261 -21.51 12.37 20.16
CA ASP A 261 -21.01 13.73 19.98
C ASP A 261 -20.20 13.87 18.66
N PRO A 262 -20.88 14.05 17.52
CA PRO A 262 -20.20 14.27 16.24
C PRO A 262 -19.33 15.53 16.20
N ALA A 263 -19.53 16.48 17.10
CA ALA A 263 -18.75 17.72 17.12
C ALA A 263 -17.28 17.47 17.46
N VAL A 264 -16.97 16.44 18.26
CA VAL A 264 -15.60 16.06 18.60
C VAL A 264 -14.81 15.67 17.34
N LEU A 265 -15.39 14.80 16.47
CA LEU A 265 -14.73 14.42 15.22
C LEU A 265 -14.62 15.58 14.24
N ARG A 266 -15.66 16.41 14.09
CA ARG A 266 -15.58 17.61 13.25
C ARG A 266 -14.53 18.58 13.75
N ARG A 267 -14.38 18.71 15.07
CA ARG A 267 -13.34 19.53 15.67
C ARG A 267 -11.96 18.95 15.41
N MET A 268 -11.77 17.63 15.54
CA MET A 268 -10.53 16.95 15.19
C MET A 268 -10.22 17.07 13.69
N ALA A 269 -11.22 16.92 12.83
CA ALA A 269 -11.08 17.12 11.38
C ALA A 269 -10.64 18.54 11.02
N SER A 270 -11.03 19.55 11.80
CA SER A 270 -10.61 20.93 11.57
C SER A 270 -9.19 21.26 12.04
N VAL A 271 -8.46 20.30 12.64
CA VAL A 271 -7.00 20.42 12.84
C VAL A 271 -6.33 20.37 11.48
N ARG A 272 -5.37 21.27 11.24
CA ARG A 272 -4.54 21.20 10.02
C ARG A 272 -3.59 20.03 10.09
N PHE A 273 -3.51 19.27 9.02
CA PHE A 273 -2.51 18.20 8.93
C PHE A 273 -1.10 18.80 9.12
N PRO A 274 -0.31 18.24 10.06
CA PRO A 274 0.96 18.83 10.43
C PRO A 274 1.94 19.01 9.25
N GLY A 275 2.38 20.23 9.01
CA GLY A 275 3.34 20.55 7.96
C GLY A 275 2.76 20.65 6.54
N SER A 276 1.47 20.35 6.33
CA SER A 276 0.85 20.38 5.00
C SER A 276 0.91 21.76 4.35
N GLU A 277 0.83 22.83 5.14
CA GLU A 277 0.92 24.20 4.65
C GLU A 277 2.26 24.55 3.98
N ARG A 278 3.32 23.77 4.24
CA ARG A 278 4.63 23.97 3.61
C ARG A 278 4.74 23.34 2.23
N LEU A 279 3.90 22.34 1.98
CA LEU A 279 3.92 21.54 0.75
C LEU A 279 2.77 21.93 -0.18
N ASP A 280 1.69 22.45 0.39
CA ASP A 280 0.53 22.95 -0.33
C ASP A 280 0.90 24.22 -1.13
N PRO A 281 0.71 24.22 -2.46
CA PRO A 281 1.03 25.38 -3.30
C PRO A 281 0.28 26.66 -2.90
N GLU A 282 -0.89 26.54 -2.30
CA GLU A 282 -1.71 27.66 -1.83
C GLU A 282 -1.41 28.05 -0.36
N GLY A 283 -0.69 27.20 0.37
CA GLY A 283 -0.33 27.41 1.77
C GLY A 283 -1.52 27.33 2.74
N VAL A 284 -2.64 26.76 2.31
CA VAL A 284 -3.86 26.65 3.13
C VAL A 284 -3.76 25.52 4.13
N GLY A 285 -3.04 24.45 3.79
CA GLY A 285 -2.98 23.19 4.52
C GLY A 285 -4.16 22.27 4.20
N ILE A 286 -4.05 21.02 4.60
CA ILE A 286 -5.09 20.01 4.47
C ILE A 286 -5.70 19.66 5.83
N PRO A 287 -6.95 19.19 5.92
CA PRO A 287 -7.55 18.75 7.17
C PRO A 287 -6.92 17.45 7.66
N LEU A 288 -6.94 17.25 8.99
CA LEU A 288 -6.44 16.01 9.59
C LEU A 288 -7.29 14.80 9.22
N LEU A 289 -8.60 14.96 9.23
CA LEU A 289 -9.56 13.92 8.82
C LEU A 289 -10.37 14.39 7.62
N TRP A 290 -10.62 13.46 6.71
CA TRP A 290 -11.40 13.71 5.51
C TRP A 290 -12.85 13.25 5.66
N THR A 291 -13.78 14.06 5.16
CA THR A 291 -15.15 13.63 4.89
C THR A 291 -15.28 13.17 3.45
N ASP A 292 -16.17 12.20 3.20
CA ASP A 292 -16.57 11.89 1.85
C ASP A 292 -17.44 13.03 1.29
N PRO A 293 -17.00 13.74 0.26
CA PRO A 293 -17.78 14.80 -0.36
C PRO A 293 -19.06 14.30 -1.03
N ALA A 294 -19.16 12.99 -1.28
CA ALA A 294 -20.36 12.34 -1.80
C ALA A 294 -21.28 11.78 -0.70
N ALA A 295 -20.97 12.03 0.59
CA ALA A 295 -21.80 11.55 1.70
C ALA A 295 -23.23 12.09 1.57
N PRO A 296 -24.26 11.21 1.52
CA PRO A 296 -25.65 11.63 1.26
C PRO A 296 -26.31 12.34 2.45
N ASP A 297 -25.80 12.17 3.66
CA ASP A 297 -26.35 12.72 4.89
C ASP A 297 -25.31 12.85 6.00
N ALA A 298 -25.69 13.43 7.12
CA ALA A 298 -24.81 13.64 8.28
C ALA A 298 -24.30 12.33 8.91
N THR A 299 -25.03 11.23 8.78
CA THR A 299 -24.58 9.92 9.30
C THR A 299 -23.45 9.37 8.46
N ALA A 300 -23.55 9.44 7.13
CA ALA A 300 -22.51 9.05 6.21
C ALA A 300 -21.27 9.97 6.33
N GLU A 301 -21.47 11.28 6.54
CA GLU A 301 -20.39 12.22 6.84
C GLU A 301 -19.61 11.79 8.10
N VAL A 302 -20.29 11.52 9.20
CA VAL A 302 -19.66 11.04 10.45
C VAL A 302 -18.97 9.70 10.22
N GLY A 303 -19.58 8.79 9.46
CA GLY A 303 -18.99 7.52 9.07
C GLY A 303 -17.66 7.69 8.34
N SER A 304 -17.59 8.63 7.41
CA SER A 304 -16.34 8.92 6.68
C SER A 304 -15.24 9.51 7.60
N LEU A 305 -15.61 10.37 8.55
CA LEU A 305 -14.67 10.87 9.56
C LEU A 305 -14.15 9.76 10.47
N VAL A 306 -15.03 8.84 10.90
CA VAL A 306 -14.64 7.65 11.68
C VAL A 306 -13.65 6.80 10.89
N ASN A 307 -13.91 6.53 9.61
CA ASN A 307 -13.01 5.76 8.76
C ASN A 307 -11.67 6.48 8.55
N SER A 308 -11.71 7.81 8.38
CA SER A 308 -10.50 8.63 8.24
C SER A 308 -9.63 8.65 9.50
N LEU A 309 -10.23 8.45 10.66
CA LEU A 309 -9.53 8.27 11.93
C LEU A 309 -9.03 6.84 12.11
N LEU A 310 -9.92 5.85 11.93
CA LEU A 310 -9.63 4.45 12.25
C LEU A 310 -8.65 3.81 11.27
N GLY A 311 -8.60 4.25 10.02
CA GLY A 311 -7.64 3.74 9.03
C GLY A 311 -6.18 3.90 9.52
N PRO A 312 -5.66 5.12 9.70
CA PRO A 312 -4.31 5.34 10.24
C PRO A 312 -4.13 4.73 11.64
N MET A 313 -5.16 4.79 12.50
CA MET A 313 -5.07 4.19 13.84
C MET A 313 -4.95 2.66 13.81
N SER A 314 -5.52 1.98 12.81
CA SER A 314 -5.33 0.54 12.64
C SER A 314 -3.89 0.21 12.25
N LEU A 315 -3.31 0.98 11.32
CA LEU A 315 -1.90 0.83 10.93
C LEU A 315 -0.97 0.99 12.14
N TYR A 316 -1.29 1.93 13.03
CA TYR A 316 -0.52 2.13 14.25
C TYR A 316 -0.79 1.03 15.29
N LEU A 317 -2.02 0.91 15.80
CA LEU A 317 -2.35 0.12 16.98
C LEU A 317 -2.15 -1.39 16.79
N LEU A 318 -2.34 -1.89 15.57
CA LEU A 318 -2.15 -3.31 15.27
C LEU A 318 -0.68 -3.69 14.96
N ASN A 319 0.23 -2.69 14.83
CA ASN A 319 1.59 -2.92 14.35
C ASN A 319 2.68 -2.20 15.16
N VAL A 320 2.38 -1.79 16.41
CA VAL A 320 3.37 -1.13 17.29
C VAL A 320 4.62 -1.99 17.46
N ASP A 321 4.45 -3.30 17.70
CA ASP A 321 5.55 -4.23 17.91
C ASP A 321 6.45 -4.36 16.66
N ASP A 322 5.86 -4.34 15.46
CA ASP A 322 6.62 -4.36 14.19
C ASP A 322 7.42 -3.06 14.02
N GLY A 323 6.79 -1.91 14.23
CA GLY A 323 7.45 -0.61 14.15
C GLY A 323 8.62 -0.50 15.12
N LEU A 324 8.42 -0.94 16.38
CA LEU A 324 9.48 -0.98 17.39
C LEU A 324 10.60 -1.96 17.01
N ALA A 325 10.26 -3.16 16.53
CA ALA A 325 11.25 -4.15 16.15
C ALA A 325 12.15 -3.65 15.01
N ARG A 326 11.56 -3.02 13.99
CA ARG A 326 12.29 -2.42 12.86
C ARG A 326 13.08 -1.19 13.30
N GLY A 327 12.53 -0.34 14.15
CA GLY A 327 13.18 0.84 14.71
C GLY A 327 14.20 0.56 15.82
N ALA A 328 14.65 -0.69 15.99
CA ALA A 328 15.58 -1.11 17.03
C ALA A 328 15.12 -0.78 18.46
N GLY A 329 13.82 -0.80 18.70
CA GLY A 329 13.15 -0.53 19.97
C GLY A 329 12.68 0.91 20.15
N GLY A 330 12.84 1.77 19.12
CA GLY A 330 12.40 3.16 19.14
C GLY A 330 11.47 3.54 17.99
N PHE A 331 10.86 4.71 18.09
CA PHE A 331 10.02 5.31 17.05
C PHE A 331 10.70 6.52 16.41
N PRO A 332 10.50 6.79 15.10
CA PRO A 332 11.15 7.89 14.39
C PRO A 332 10.46 9.24 14.58
N PHE A 333 9.40 9.33 15.38
CA PHE A 333 8.52 10.47 15.49
C PHE A 333 8.96 11.49 16.55
N ASP A 334 8.96 12.79 16.18
CA ASP A 334 9.27 13.90 17.08
C ASP A 334 8.28 15.06 16.92
N ASN A 335 7.46 15.29 17.93
CA ASN A 335 6.54 16.43 17.95
C ASN A 335 6.81 17.45 19.08
N ARG A 336 7.95 17.40 19.76
CA ARG A 336 8.26 18.26 20.92
C ARG A 336 8.15 19.74 20.63
N HIS A 337 8.53 20.13 19.41
CA HIS A 337 8.57 21.53 18.98
C HIS A 337 7.47 21.85 17.95
N PHE A 338 6.57 20.90 17.71
CA PHE A 338 5.52 21.08 16.75
C PHE A 338 4.35 21.89 17.33
N ALA A 339 3.83 22.85 16.56
CA ALA A 339 2.66 23.64 16.92
C ALA A 339 1.44 23.15 16.10
N TYR A 340 0.48 22.55 16.78
CA TYR A 340 -0.80 22.16 16.17
C TYR A 340 -1.70 23.37 16.03
N THR A 341 -2.27 23.54 14.84
CA THR A 341 -3.16 24.64 14.47
C THR A 341 -4.46 24.09 13.89
N GLY A 342 -5.49 24.90 13.81
CA GLY A 342 -6.76 24.52 13.22
C GLY A 342 -7.27 25.52 12.20
N PHE A 343 -8.23 25.07 11.36
CA PHE A 343 -9.00 25.97 10.52
C PHE A 343 -10.01 26.73 11.40
N ASP A 344 -10.00 28.06 11.31
CA ASP A 344 -10.89 28.92 12.10
C ASP A 344 -10.81 28.77 13.62
N TRP A 345 -9.63 28.36 14.13
CA TRP A 345 -9.37 28.26 15.56
C TRP A 345 -8.80 29.56 16.11
N THR A 346 -9.18 29.87 17.34
CA THR A 346 -8.57 30.97 18.08
C THR A 346 -7.21 30.55 18.66
N ALA A 347 -6.35 31.51 18.95
CA ALA A 347 -5.04 31.24 19.60
C ALA A 347 -5.19 30.54 20.96
N GLU A 348 -6.30 30.77 21.69
CA GLU A 348 -6.59 30.11 22.98
C GLU A 348 -6.92 28.62 22.76
N GLU A 349 -7.74 28.30 21.75
CA GLU A 349 -8.08 26.91 21.38
C GLU A 349 -6.84 26.15 20.91
N GLU A 350 -5.97 26.77 20.12
CA GLU A 350 -4.70 26.17 19.68
C GLU A 350 -3.76 25.95 20.87
N ALA A 351 -3.66 26.90 21.79
CA ALA A 351 -2.86 26.76 23.00
C ALA A 351 -3.38 25.61 23.89
N ASP A 352 -4.69 25.48 24.06
CA ASP A 352 -5.31 24.37 24.80
C ASP A 352 -5.01 23.01 24.14
N LEU A 353 -5.19 22.89 22.80
CA LEU A 353 -4.83 21.68 22.07
C LEU A 353 -3.36 21.30 22.29
N ASN A 354 -2.47 22.26 22.08
CA ASN A 354 -1.02 22.05 22.21
C ASN A 354 -0.60 21.66 23.63
N ALA A 355 -1.34 22.07 24.66
CA ALA A 355 -1.11 21.66 26.05
C ALA A 355 -1.56 20.22 26.34
N ARG A 356 -2.54 19.68 25.57
CA ARG A 356 -3.10 18.35 25.78
C ARG A 356 -2.43 17.27 24.93
N VAL A 357 -1.87 17.61 23.77
CA VAL A 357 -1.22 16.63 22.89
C VAL A 357 0.07 16.12 23.55
N PRO A 358 0.21 14.80 23.74
CA PRO A 358 1.44 14.20 24.24
C PRO A 358 2.65 14.55 23.38
N ARG A 359 3.78 14.84 24.04
CA ARG A 359 5.04 15.18 23.37
C ARG A 359 5.99 13.98 23.37
N VAL A 360 6.45 13.61 22.18
CA VAL A 360 7.32 12.45 21.93
C VAL A 360 8.63 12.94 21.33
N GLU A 361 9.73 12.29 21.71
CA GLU A 361 11.06 12.49 21.14
C GLU A 361 11.41 11.32 20.24
N ALA A 362 11.89 11.62 19.04
CA ALA A 362 12.32 10.58 18.10
C ALA A 362 13.55 9.82 18.60
N ASP A 363 13.57 8.52 18.42
CA ASP A 363 14.78 7.72 18.56
C ASP A 363 15.68 7.89 17.32
N PRO A 364 16.93 8.35 17.46
CA PRO A 364 17.81 8.59 16.34
C PRO A 364 18.14 7.32 15.52
N TRP A 365 18.11 6.13 16.12
CA TRP A 365 18.33 4.86 15.42
C TRP A 365 17.12 4.48 14.57
N ALA A 366 15.91 4.69 15.10
CA ALA A 366 14.69 4.50 14.34
C ALA A 366 14.62 5.45 13.13
N VAL A 367 14.92 6.74 13.32
CA VAL A 367 15.02 7.71 12.21
C VAL A 367 16.03 7.23 11.16
N ARG A 368 17.21 6.78 11.59
CA ARG A 368 18.24 6.28 10.66
C ARG A 368 17.80 5.01 9.92
N TYR A 369 17.12 4.08 10.61
CA TYR A 369 16.60 2.86 9.99
C TYR A 369 15.64 3.20 8.85
N TRP A 370 14.63 4.03 9.11
CA TRP A 370 13.62 4.39 8.12
C TRP A 370 14.17 5.23 6.99
N THR A 371 15.11 6.15 7.27
CA THR A 371 15.83 6.89 6.22
C THR A 371 16.63 5.94 5.30
N PHE A 372 17.22 4.89 5.86
CA PHE A 372 18.01 3.94 5.08
C PHE A 372 17.14 2.99 4.25
N HIS A 373 16.00 2.58 4.79
CA HIS A 373 15.06 1.67 4.13
C HIS A 373 14.00 2.39 3.28
N TYR A 374 14.46 3.32 2.58
CA TYR A 374 13.92 4.08 1.47
C TYR A 374 13.14 5.34 1.83
N GLU A 375 13.82 6.45 1.60
CA GLU A 375 13.22 7.77 1.45
C GLU A 375 13.33 8.19 -0.02
N PRO A 376 12.21 8.52 -0.70
CA PRO A 376 12.22 8.85 -2.12
C PRO A 376 13.06 10.08 -2.43
N SER A 377 13.94 9.95 -3.41
CA SER A 377 14.82 11.03 -3.81
C SER A 377 14.17 11.98 -4.84
N GLY A 378 13.26 11.45 -5.64
CA GLY A 378 12.71 12.11 -6.81
C GLY A 378 13.67 12.15 -7.99
N ASP A 379 14.80 11.45 -7.96
CA ASP A 379 15.77 11.39 -9.06
C ASP A 379 15.36 10.29 -10.06
N LEU A 380 14.65 10.69 -11.10
CA LEU A 380 14.04 9.79 -12.08
C LEU A 380 14.74 9.87 -13.43
N GLU A 381 15.00 8.70 -14.02
CA GLU A 381 15.49 8.55 -15.39
C GLU A 381 14.43 7.93 -16.32
N ILE A 382 13.35 7.38 -15.76
CA ILE A 382 12.27 6.71 -16.51
C ILE A 382 10.89 7.31 -16.15
N PRO A 383 9.89 7.16 -17.00
CA PRO A 383 8.54 7.63 -16.72
C PRO A 383 7.92 7.04 -15.46
N VAL A 384 7.36 7.89 -14.61
CA VAL A 384 6.60 7.52 -13.43
C VAL A 384 5.24 8.20 -13.46
N VAL A 385 4.18 7.39 -13.41
CA VAL A 385 2.80 7.85 -13.23
C VAL A 385 2.36 7.58 -11.80
N SER A 386 1.72 8.55 -11.17
CA SER A 386 1.07 8.38 -9.87
C SER A 386 -0.42 8.67 -9.95
N ILE A 387 -1.23 7.90 -9.24
CA ILE A 387 -2.66 8.15 -9.02
C ILE A 387 -2.87 8.38 -7.53
N MET A 388 -3.56 9.46 -7.17
CA MET A 388 -3.89 9.77 -5.78
C MET A 388 -5.34 10.26 -5.69
N ALA A 389 -6.11 9.71 -4.73
CA ALA A 389 -7.39 10.29 -4.35
C ALA A 389 -7.14 11.52 -3.47
N THR A 390 -7.80 12.67 -3.79
CA THR A 390 -7.54 13.91 -3.06
C THR A 390 -8.03 13.90 -1.61
N HIS A 391 -8.98 13.03 -1.30
CA HIS A 391 -9.52 12.81 0.04
C HIS A 391 -9.18 11.39 0.52
N ASP A 392 -7.90 11.01 0.35
CA ASP A 392 -7.42 9.72 0.84
C ASP A 392 -7.29 9.77 2.37
N PRO A 393 -8.03 8.91 3.10
CA PRO A 393 -8.02 8.92 4.55
C PRO A 393 -6.79 8.24 5.18
N ILE A 394 -6.00 7.50 4.39
CA ILE A 394 -4.88 6.68 4.87
C ILE A 394 -3.54 7.26 4.44
N VAL A 395 -3.41 7.64 3.17
CA VAL A 395 -2.20 8.27 2.62
C VAL A 395 -2.56 9.69 2.19
N PRO A 396 -2.24 10.70 3.01
CA PRO A 396 -2.61 12.08 2.70
C PRO A 396 -1.93 12.61 1.45
N LEU A 397 -2.59 13.56 0.79
CA LEU A 397 -2.10 14.22 -0.42
C LEU A 397 -0.70 14.86 -0.27
N VAL A 398 -0.26 15.12 0.95
CA VAL A 398 1.09 15.61 1.27
C VAL A 398 2.19 14.69 0.72
N HIS A 399 1.95 13.39 0.60
CA HIS A 399 2.90 12.44 0.02
C HIS A 399 3.16 12.76 -1.47
N GLU A 400 2.11 13.05 -2.22
CA GLU A 400 2.17 13.41 -3.62
C GLU A 400 2.91 14.73 -3.84
N TRP A 401 2.55 15.75 -3.05
CA TRP A 401 3.21 17.07 -3.11
C TRP A 401 4.69 17.00 -2.75
N SER A 402 5.04 16.22 -1.72
CA SER A 402 6.41 16.02 -1.30
C SER A 402 7.24 15.40 -2.43
N TYR A 403 6.71 14.36 -3.09
CA TYR A 403 7.42 13.72 -4.19
C TYR A 403 7.57 14.62 -5.42
N ALA A 404 6.51 15.35 -5.79
CA ALA A 404 6.59 16.31 -6.88
C ALA A 404 7.65 17.40 -6.63
N GLN A 405 7.81 17.85 -5.37
CA GLN A 405 8.88 18.78 -4.99
C GLN A 405 10.25 18.12 -5.04
N ASN A 406 10.38 16.85 -4.64
CA ASN A 406 11.63 16.09 -4.76
C ASN A 406 12.06 15.98 -6.23
N ALA A 407 11.15 15.57 -7.12
CA ALA A 407 11.41 15.48 -8.56
C ALA A 407 11.79 16.85 -9.18
N ALA A 408 11.15 17.94 -8.72
CA ALA A 408 11.54 19.29 -9.16
C ALA A 408 12.94 19.69 -8.68
N ARG A 409 13.31 19.31 -7.45
CA ARG A 409 14.62 19.62 -6.85
C ARG A 409 15.77 18.87 -7.54
N THR A 410 15.53 17.63 -7.98
CA THR A 410 16.51 16.83 -8.73
C THR A 410 16.56 17.20 -10.23
N GLY A 411 15.55 17.94 -10.71
CA GLY A 411 15.46 18.31 -12.12
C GLY A 411 14.79 17.26 -12.99
N SER A 412 14.14 16.25 -12.38
CA SER A 412 13.52 15.11 -13.06
C SER A 412 11.99 15.20 -13.20
N SER A 413 11.39 16.39 -12.99
CA SER A 413 9.93 16.59 -13.11
C SER A 413 9.35 16.18 -14.46
N GLU A 414 10.16 16.15 -15.51
CA GLU A 414 9.75 15.68 -16.84
C GLU A 414 9.43 14.18 -16.90
N HIS A 415 9.98 13.41 -15.95
CA HIS A 415 9.73 11.97 -15.80
C HIS A 415 8.60 11.64 -14.82
N TYR A 416 7.95 12.64 -14.22
CA TYR A 416 6.89 12.44 -13.24
C TYR A 416 5.55 13.02 -13.69
N SER A 417 4.46 12.26 -13.58
CA SER A 417 3.10 12.67 -13.92
C SER A 417 2.08 12.17 -12.92
N ALA A 418 1.45 13.09 -12.18
CA ALA A 418 0.48 12.79 -11.15
C ALA A 418 -0.96 12.99 -11.61
N TRP A 419 -1.81 12.00 -11.40
CA TRP A 419 -3.26 12.07 -11.60
C TRP A 419 -3.99 12.16 -10.27
N MET A 420 -4.38 13.35 -9.87
CA MET A 420 -5.16 13.57 -8.66
C MET A 420 -6.65 13.46 -8.96
N ILE A 421 -7.33 12.54 -8.29
CA ILE A 421 -8.75 12.22 -8.52
C ILE A 421 -9.57 12.79 -7.37
N PRO A 422 -10.55 13.68 -7.64
CA PRO A 422 -11.34 14.36 -6.61
C PRO A 422 -12.40 13.41 -6.01
N ARG A 423 -11.99 12.50 -5.15
CA ARG A 423 -12.87 11.58 -4.42
C ARG A 423 -12.29 11.18 -3.07
N TYR A 424 -13.15 10.59 -2.23
CA TYR A 424 -12.77 9.94 -0.99
C TYR A 424 -12.38 8.47 -1.23
N GLY A 425 -11.37 8.00 -0.52
CA GLY A 425 -10.94 6.60 -0.48
C GLY A 425 -9.46 6.40 -0.83
N HIS A 426 -8.93 5.29 -0.37
CA HIS A 426 -7.50 4.94 -0.49
C HIS A 426 -7.16 4.16 -1.76
N PHE A 427 -8.13 3.61 -2.48
CA PHE A 427 -7.89 2.70 -3.60
C PHE A 427 -8.19 3.36 -4.95
N ALA A 428 -7.32 3.12 -5.95
CA ALA A 428 -7.68 3.36 -7.33
C ALA A 428 -8.72 2.33 -7.79
N THR A 429 -9.73 2.77 -8.54
CA THR A 429 -10.64 1.82 -9.16
C THR A 429 -9.90 1.02 -10.25
N PRO A 430 -10.34 -0.20 -10.59
CA PRO A 430 -9.75 -0.97 -11.69
C PRO A 430 -9.68 -0.19 -13.01
N GLN A 431 -10.66 0.68 -13.27
CA GLN A 431 -10.69 1.51 -14.47
C GLN A 431 -9.65 2.65 -14.42
N GLU A 432 -9.48 3.29 -13.28
CA GLU A 432 -8.46 4.33 -13.07
C GLU A 432 -7.06 3.71 -13.21
N TYR A 433 -6.82 2.56 -12.61
CA TYR A 433 -5.56 1.82 -12.75
C TYR A 433 -5.26 1.49 -14.21
N ALA A 434 -6.23 0.90 -14.93
CA ALA A 434 -6.04 0.55 -16.33
C ALA A 434 -5.76 1.78 -17.20
N THR A 435 -6.45 2.90 -16.94
CA THR A 435 -6.25 4.15 -17.67
C THR A 435 -4.84 4.69 -17.45
N ALA A 436 -4.36 4.68 -16.21
CA ALA A 436 -3.03 5.15 -15.88
C ALA A 436 -1.92 4.22 -16.40
N LEU A 437 -2.11 2.89 -16.33
CA LEU A 437 -1.18 1.93 -16.90
C LEU A 437 -1.02 2.12 -18.41
N LEU A 438 -2.13 2.22 -19.13
CA LEU A 438 -2.08 2.43 -20.59
C LEU A 438 -1.45 3.78 -20.96
N ALA A 439 -1.71 4.83 -20.17
CA ALA A 439 -1.07 6.12 -20.37
C ALA A 439 0.45 6.08 -20.08
N LEU A 440 0.88 5.30 -19.10
CA LEU A 440 2.30 5.05 -18.84
C LEU A 440 2.95 4.30 -20.01
N VAL A 441 2.30 3.25 -20.51
CA VAL A 441 2.77 2.47 -21.67
C VAL A 441 2.93 3.38 -22.90
N GLU A 442 1.91 4.16 -23.22
CA GLU A 442 1.97 5.13 -24.33
C GLU A 442 3.10 6.14 -24.14
N TRP A 443 3.33 6.59 -22.91
CA TRP A 443 4.43 7.51 -22.61
C TRP A 443 5.80 6.86 -22.87
N VAL A 444 6.00 5.63 -22.42
CA VAL A 444 7.25 4.87 -22.66
C VAL A 444 7.46 4.65 -24.16
N GLU A 445 6.43 4.26 -24.90
CA GLU A 445 6.52 3.94 -26.34
C GLU A 445 6.73 5.18 -27.23
N THR A 446 6.07 6.30 -26.88
CA THR A 446 6.01 7.49 -27.75
C THR A 446 6.81 8.69 -27.25
N GLY A 447 7.24 8.66 -25.98
CA GLY A 447 7.80 9.83 -25.29
C GLY A 447 6.79 10.90 -24.91
N THR A 448 5.48 10.66 -25.13
CA THR A 448 4.42 11.64 -24.87
C THR A 448 3.92 11.53 -23.43
N ARG A 449 4.32 12.48 -22.58
CA ARG A 449 3.88 12.54 -21.19
C ARG A 449 2.35 12.71 -21.09
N PRO A 450 1.65 11.90 -20.27
CA PRO A 450 0.21 12.02 -20.12
C PRO A 450 -0.19 13.33 -19.47
N THR A 451 -1.35 13.83 -19.87
CA THR A 451 -2.03 14.97 -19.26
C THR A 451 -3.34 14.49 -18.66
N TRP A 452 -3.58 14.87 -17.41
CA TRP A 452 -4.77 14.46 -16.67
C TRP A 452 -5.81 15.58 -16.66
N PRO A 453 -7.09 15.27 -16.46
CA PRO A 453 -8.08 16.29 -16.22
C PRO A 453 -7.65 17.18 -15.06
N THR A 454 -7.64 18.49 -15.28
CA THR A 454 -7.40 19.44 -14.18
C THR A 454 -8.52 19.31 -13.16
N MET A 455 -8.17 19.33 -11.89
CA MET A 455 -9.17 19.44 -10.83
C MET A 455 -9.97 20.74 -11.03
N PRO A 456 -11.30 20.68 -10.88
CA PRO A 456 -12.13 21.86 -11.00
C PRO A 456 -11.86 22.87 -9.88
#